data_36c78c5d60adc8302cbe41481ee967fa
#
_entry.id   36c78c5d60adc8302cbe41481ee967fa
#
_cell.length_a   1.000
_cell.length_b   1.000
_cell.length_c   1.000
_cell.angle_alpha   90.00
_cell.angle_beta   90.00
_cell.angle_gamma   90.00
#
_symmetry.space_group_name_H-M   'P 1'
#
loop_
_entity.id
_entity.type
_entity.pdbx_description
1 polymer ?
#
loop_
_entity_poly.entity_id
_entity_poly.type
_entity_poly.pdbx_seq_one_letter_code
_entity_poly.pdbx_strand_id
1 'polypeptide(L)'
;MNASSLAIEPVVAVAKRILSARAAEVAPYARLYPLLLADMGEIMAEWDRKTDELPWSELEQADRQNNLAGVITRVIDCAMSDAPRAARVNALIEAACAHGESRRKQGVDVPSLFTEYDVVRTATWRQLQTLAGPTTSYNAIFVIDGLLSVASRGTVLGYHRKEMEANGLWSKQREELRKTVRS
;
A
#
# COMPACT_ATOMS: atom_id res chain seq x y z
N MET A 1 -25.48 11.66 -4.55
CA MET A 1 -24.30 11.10 -5.28
C MET A 1 -24.28 9.62 -4.99
N ASN A 2 -24.48 8.78 -6.03
CA ASN A 2 -24.58 7.34 -5.88
C ASN A 2 -23.23 6.74 -5.52
N ALA A 3 -23.13 6.11 -4.34
CA ALA A 3 -21.96 5.39 -3.84
C ALA A 3 -21.60 4.13 -4.69
N SER A 4 -22.29 3.89 -5.79
CA SER A 4 -22.11 2.73 -6.67
C SER A 4 -20.90 2.79 -7.59
N SER A 5 -20.11 3.84 -7.57
CA SER A 5 -19.03 4.07 -8.56
C SER A 5 -17.61 3.96 -8.02
N LEU A 6 -17.41 3.50 -6.80
CA LEU A 6 -16.07 3.03 -6.42
C LEU A 6 -15.85 1.63 -7.01
N ALA A 7 -15.73 1.59 -8.33
CA ALA A 7 -15.48 0.36 -9.06
C ALA A 7 -14.12 -0.23 -8.62
N ILE A 8 -14.18 -1.31 -7.87
CA ILE A 8 -13.01 -2.10 -7.45
C ILE A 8 -12.38 -2.82 -8.65
N GLU A 9 -13.17 -3.08 -9.71
CA GLU A 9 -12.69 -3.73 -10.93
C GLU A 9 -11.42 -3.14 -11.55
N PRO A 10 -11.25 -1.80 -11.65
CA PRO A 10 -10.00 -1.25 -12.18
C PRO A 10 -8.78 -1.55 -11.30
N VAL A 11 -8.95 -1.58 -9.97
CA VAL A 11 -7.87 -1.91 -9.02
C VAL A 11 -7.36 -3.30 -9.21
N VAL A 12 -8.30 -4.17 -9.39
CA VAL A 12 -8.15 -5.59 -9.55
C VAL A 12 -7.46 -5.90 -10.87
N ALA A 13 -7.89 -5.25 -11.96
CA ALA A 13 -7.27 -5.37 -13.28
C ALA A 13 -5.83 -4.83 -13.29
N VAL A 14 -5.57 -3.72 -12.59
CA VAL A 14 -4.22 -3.17 -12.43
C VAL A 14 -3.35 -4.10 -11.60
N ALA A 15 -3.84 -4.60 -10.47
CA ALA A 15 -3.11 -5.58 -9.66
C ALA A 15 -2.81 -6.86 -10.45
N LYS A 16 -3.75 -7.38 -11.24
CA LYS A 16 -3.53 -8.53 -12.13
C LYS A 16 -2.46 -8.25 -13.18
N ARG A 17 -2.49 -7.10 -13.86
CA ARG A 17 -1.47 -6.72 -14.84
C ARG A 17 -0.09 -6.63 -14.21
N ILE A 18 0.02 -5.94 -13.07
CA ILE A 18 1.27 -5.79 -12.34
C ILE A 18 1.78 -7.15 -11.89
N LEU A 19 0.89 -8.03 -11.44
CA LEU A 19 1.26 -9.37 -10.97
C LEU A 19 1.49 -10.37 -12.10
N SER A 20 0.85 -10.27 -13.25
CA SER A 20 1.03 -11.19 -14.38
C SER A 20 2.25 -10.87 -15.26
N ALA A 21 2.62 -9.61 -15.39
CA ALA A 21 3.82 -9.19 -16.14
C ALA A 21 5.15 -9.63 -15.49
N ARG A 22 5.14 -10.27 -14.35
CA ARG A 22 6.19 -10.22 -13.36
C ARG A 22 7.18 -11.35 -13.27
N ALA A 23 6.84 -12.55 -13.62
CA ALA A 23 7.73 -13.68 -13.34
C ALA A 23 9.09 -13.57 -14.06
N ALA A 24 9.13 -12.94 -15.23
CA ALA A 24 10.34 -12.75 -16.01
C ALA A 24 11.11 -11.43 -15.67
N GLU A 25 10.44 -10.42 -15.14
CA GLU A 25 11.01 -9.07 -14.98
C GLU A 25 11.55 -8.78 -13.58
N VAL A 26 11.09 -9.51 -12.56
CA VAL A 26 11.41 -9.24 -11.16
C VAL A 26 12.69 -9.94 -10.68
N ALA A 27 13.09 -11.03 -11.32
CA ALA A 27 14.28 -11.80 -10.93
C ALA A 27 15.56 -10.93 -10.76
N PRO A 28 15.84 -9.91 -11.61
CA PRO A 28 17.01 -9.06 -11.45
C PRO A 28 17.00 -8.17 -10.20
N TYR A 29 15.81 -7.88 -9.65
CA TYR A 29 15.63 -6.92 -8.54
C TYR A 29 15.28 -7.57 -7.21
N ALA A 30 15.09 -8.89 -7.18
CA ALA A 30 14.72 -9.63 -5.97
C ALA A 30 15.67 -9.36 -4.79
N ARG A 31 16.95 -9.10 -5.06
CA ARG A 31 17.95 -8.74 -4.05
C ARG A 31 17.84 -7.31 -3.50
N LEU A 32 17.15 -6.38 -4.19
CA LEU A 32 16.97 -5.01 -3.72
C LEU A 32 15.90 -4.91 -2.63
N TYR A 33 14.89 -5.75 -2.68
CA TYR A 33 13.78 -5.68 -1.73
C TYR A 33 14.16 -6.03 -0.28
N PRO A 34 15.01 -7.05 -0.01
CA PRO A 34 15.52 -7.27 1.35
C PRO A 34 16.31 -6.07 1.89
N LEU A 35 17.08 -5.39 1.03
CA LEU A 35 17.80 -4.18 1.41
C LEU A 35 16.83 -3.03 1.70
N LEU A 36 15.81 -2.86 0.86
CA LEU A 36 14.76 -1.86 1.09
C LEU A 36 14.01 -2.10 2.42
N LEU A 37 13.79 -3.37 2.75
CA LEU A 37 13.18 -3.76 4.02
C LEU A 37 14.10 -3.46 5.22
N ALA A 38 15.40 -3.69 5.06
CA ALA A 38 16.40 -3.35 6.09
C ALA A 38 16.47 -1.83 6.33
N ASP A 39 16.24 -1.03 5.29
CA ASP A 39 16.27 0.43 5.34
C ASP A 39 14.89 1.06 5.63
N MET A 40 13.95 0.28 6.17
CA MET A 40 12.60 0.77 6.52
C MET A 40 12.65 2.00 7.43
N GLY A 41 13.62 2.07 8.34
CA GLY A 41 13.83 3.21 9.22
C GLY A 41 14.03 4.52 8.46
N GLU A 42 14.79 4.51 7.36
CA GLU A 42 15.03 5.69 6.52
C GLU A 42 13.75 6.13 5.78
N ILE A 43 12.98 5.16 5.28
CA ILE A 43 11.68 5.43 4.63
C ILE A 43 10.74 6.11 5.63
N MET A 44 10.65 5.58 6.85
CA MET A 44 9.78 6.13 7.89
C MET A 44 10.26 7.48 8.41
N ALA A 45 11.56 7.71 8.49
CA ALA A 45 12.14 9.00 8.87
C ALA A 45 11.87 10.08 7.80
N GLU A 46 12.00 9.73 6.52
CA GLU A 46 11.64 10.65 5.42
C GLU A 46 10.14 10.96 5.43
N TRP A 47 9.31 9.95 5.64
CA TRP A 47 7.87 10.12 5.75
C TRP A 47 7.51 11.04 6.92
N ASP A 48 8.05 10.80 8.12
CA ASP A 48 7.79 11.58 9.33
C ASP A 48 8.14 13.07 9.11
N ARG A 49 9.32 13.33 8.56
CA ARG A 49 9.79 14.68 8.23
C ARG A 49 8.91 15.41 7.22
N LYS A 50 8.31 14.69 6.25
CA LYS A 50 7.47 15.25 5.21
C LYS A 50 6.01 15.42 5.63
N THR A 51 5.60 14.77 6.70
CA THR A 51 4.23 14.80 7.21
C THR A 51 4.03 15.70 8.42
N ASP A 52 5.10 16.39 8.87
CA ASP A 52 5.05 17.32 10.01
C ASP A 52 4.02 18.47 9.85
N GLU A 53 3.66 18.82 8.62
CA GLU A 53 2.67 19.88 8.33
C GLU A 53 1.25 19.31 8.12
N LEU A 54 1.06 18.00 8.21
CA LEU A 54 -0.23 17.36 7.96
C LEU A 54 -1.12 17.36 9.22
N PRO A 55 -2.45 17.18 9.09
CA PRO A 55 -3.40 17.31 10.19
C PRO A 55 -3.13 16.44 11.42
N TRP A 56 -2.38 15.37 11.26
CA TRP A 56 -1.99 14.47 12.36
C TRP A 56 -0.62 14.75 12.97
N SER A 57 0.01 15.85 12.61
CA SER A 57 1.32 16.25 13.18
C SER A 57 1.30 16.41 14.71
N GLU A 58 0.14 16.74 15.29
CA GLU A 58 -0.06 16.85 16.72
C GLU A 58 -0.12 15.49 17.45
N LEU A 59 -0.24 14.38 16.73
CA LEU A 59 -0.21 13.05 17.30
C LEU A 59 1.22 12.68 17.70
N GLU A 60 1.36 11.87 18.76
CA GLU A 60 2.65 11.26 19.10
C GLU A 60 3.17 10.44 17.93
N GLN A 61 4.50 10.35 17.79
CA GLN A 61 5.15 9.68 16.65
C GLN A 61 4.65 8.24 16.47
N ALA A 62 4.46 7.49 17.55
CA ALA A 62 3.95 6.12 17.47
C ALA A 62 2.54 6.07 16.87
N ASP A 63 1.67 7.01 17.22
CA ASP A 63 0.32 7.10 16.71
C ASP A 63 0.30 7.63 15.26
N ARG A 64 1.22 8.54 14.91
CA ARG A 64 1.41 9.02 13.53
C ARG A 64 1.85 7.88 12.62
N GLN A 65 2.88 7.15 12.99
CA GLN A 65 3.41 6.02 12.20
C GLN A 65 2.43 4.84 12.18
N ASN A 66 1.74 4.61 13.32
CA ASN A 66 0.71 3.59 13.46
C ASN A 66 1.10 2.28 12.76
N ASN A 67 0.20 1.78 11.90
CA ASN A 67 0.39 0.55 11.14
C ASN A 67 1.10 0.78 9.78
N LEU A 68 1.54 2.00 9.46
CA LEU A 68 2.06 2.35 8.13
C LEU A 68 3.32 1.54 7.79
N ALA A 69 4.27 1.41 8.72
CA ALA A 69 5.45 0.57 8.51
C ALA A 69 5.08 -0.89 8.21
N GLY A 70 4.04 -1.40 8.89
CA GLY A 70 3.49 -2.73 8.62
C GLY A 70 2.90 -2.86 7.21
N VAL A 71 2.21 -1.84 6.72
CA VAL A 71 1.69 -1.81 5.34
C VAL A 71 2.83 -1.81 4.33
N ILE A 72 3.85 -0.95 4.52
CA ILE A 72 5.02 -0.88 3.62
C ILE A 72 5.77 -2.22 3.61
N THR A 73 5.97 -2.84 4.78
CA THR A 73 6.56 -4.18 4.88
C THR A 73 5.79 -5.18 4.02
N ARG A 74 4.44 -5.19 4.07
CA ARG A 74 3.61 -6.09 3.25
C ARG A 74 3.70 -5.79 1.75
N VAL A 75 3.83 -4.51 1.38
CA VAL A 75 4.11 -4.12 -0.01
C VAL A 75 5.41 -4.75 -0.49
N ILE A 76 6.49 -4.63 0.29
CA ILE A 76 7.80 -5.18 -0.04
C ILE A 76 7.74 -6.72 -0.06
N ASP A 77 7.11 -7.38 0.91
CA ASP A 77 6.90 -8.82 0.94
C ASP A 77 6.18 -9.33 -0.31
N CYS A 78 5.15 -8.60 -0.77
CA CYS A 78 4.45 -8.93 -2.02
C CYS A 78 5.35 -8.80 -3.25
N ALA A 79 6.32 -7.88 -3.20
CA ALA A 79 7.28 -7.66 -4.27
C ALA A 79 8.35 -8.74 -4.35
N MET A 80 8.78 -9.29 -3.21
CA MET A 80 9.92 -10.21 -3.10
C MET A 80 9.66 -11.64 -3.58
N SER A 81 8.43 -12.11 -3.62
CA SER A 81 8.21 -13.56 -3.47
C SER A 81 7.61 -14.28 -4.66
N ASP A 82 8.11 -15.51 -4.86
CA ASP A 82 7.54 -16.58 -5.69
C ASP A 82 6.48 -17.45 -4.96
N ALA A 83 6.21 -17.20 -3.67
CA ALA A 83 5.26 -17.95 -2.87
C ALA A 83 3.79 -17.55 -3.16
N PRO A 84 2.78 -18.31 -2.67
CA PRO A 84 1.38 -18.13 -3.05
C PRO A 84 0.92 -16.68 -2.87
N ARG A 85 0.85 -15.98 -3.98
CA ARG A 85 0.56 -14.54 -4.09
C ARG A 85 -0.74 -14.15 -3.38
N ALA A 86 -1.75 -15.03 -3.44
CA ALA A 86 -3.06 -14.77 -2.87
C ALA A 86 -3.02 -14.47 -1.36
N ALA A 87 -2.25 -15.23 -0.59
CA ALA A 87 -2.14 -15.04 0.86
C ALA A 87 -1.47 -13.70 1.21
N ARG A 88 -0.43 -13.31 0.46
CA ARG A 88 0.32 -12.07 0.72
C ARG A 88 -0.46 -10.83 0.34
N VAL A 89 -1.12 -10.84 -0.81
CA VAL A 89 -1.99 -9.72 -1.21
C VAL A 89 -3.16 -9.59 -0.25
N ASN A 90 -3.73 -10.69 0.24
CA ASN A 90 -4.74 -10.63 1.29
C ASN A 90 -4.18 -9.99 2.57
N ALA A 91 -2.98 -10.39 3.01
CA ALA A 91 -2.33 -9.79 4.18
C ALA A 91 -2.05 -8.29 3.98
N LEU A 92 -1.63 -7.88 2.77
CA LEU A 92 -1.46 -6.47 2.42
C LEU A 92 -2.78 -5.70 2.52
N ILE A 93 -3.86 -6.22 1.92
CA ILE A 93 -5.17 -5.58 1.96
C ILE A 93 -5.69 -5.48 3.39
N GLU A 94 -5.53 -6.53 4.20
CA GLU A 94 -5.95 -6.52 5.60
C GLU A 94 -5.17 -5.49 6.43
N ALA A 95 -3.85 -5.41 6.26
CA ALA A 95 -3.02 -4.40 6.92
C ALA A 95 -3.41 -2.97 6.49
N ALA A 96 -3.64 -2.76 5.20
CA ALA A 96 -4.08 -1.48 4.67
C ALA A 96 -5.47 -1.08 5.18
N CYS A 97 -6.42 -2.02 5.23
CA CYS A 97 -7.75 -1.75 5.81
C CYS A 97 -7.65 -1.37 7.30
N ALA A 98 -6.84 -2.08 8.08
CA ALA A 98 -6.62 -1.76 9.49
C ALA A 98 -6.00 -0.37 9.67
N HIS A 99 -5.06 0.02 8.79
CA HIS A 99 -4.49 1.36 8.76
C HIS A 99 -5.56 2.43 8.50
N GLY A 100 -6.44 2.23 7.52
CA GLY A 100 -7.54 3.14 7.21
C GLY A 100 -8.54 3.29 8.35
N GLU A 101 -8.89 2.20 9.02
CA GLU A 101 -9.75 2.24 10.21
C GLU A 101 -9.11 3.06 11.34
N SER A 102 -7.80 2.93 11.52
CA SER A 102 -7.05 3.70 12.51
C SER A 102 -7.03 5.18 12.17
N ARG A 103 -6.70 5.54 10.93
CA ARG A 103 -6.69 6.94 10.47
C ARG A 103 -8.06 7.60 10.63
N ARG A 104 -9.14 6.89 10.36
CA ARG A 104 -10.49 7.39 10.64
C ARG A 104 -10.71 7.70 12.12
N LYS A 105 -10.28 6.81 13.03
CA LYS A 105 -10.38 7.03 14.48
C LYS A 105 -9.56 8.24 14.95
N GLN A 106 -8.46 8.53 14.26
CA GLN A 106 -7.60 9.68 14.49
C GLN A 106 -8.15 10.98 13.88
N GLY A 107 -9.31 10.93 13.17
CA GLY A 107 -9.93 12.10 12.55
C GLY A 107 -9.25 12.55 11.25
N VAL A 108 -8.35 11.74 10.69
CA VAL A 108 -7.69 12.03 9.41
C VAL A 108 -8.71 11.94 8.29
N ASP A 109 -8.74 12.89 7.38
CA ASP A 109 -9.62 12.88 6.21
C ASP A 109 -9.07 12.06 5.04
N VAL A 110 -9.93 11.72 4.08
CA VAL A 110 -9.53 10.89 2.91
C VAL A 110 -8.51 11.57 2.02
N PRO A 111 -8.58 12.88 1.70
CA PRO A 111 -7.52 13.57 0.97
C PRO A 111 -6.14 13.42 1.62
N SER A 112 -6.07 13.54 2.94
CA SER A 112 -4.82 13.37 3.69
C SER A 112 -4.25 11.95 3.59
N LEU A 113 -5.10 10.92 3.48
CA LEU A 113 -4.65 9.55 3.22
C LEU A 113 -3.91 9.42 1.88
N PHE A 114 -4.39 10.09 0.83
CA PHE A 114 -3.70 10.08 -0.46
C PHE A 114 -2.36 10.81 -0.37
N THR A 115 -2.30 11.95 0.32
CA THR A 115 -1.05 12.68 0.58
C THR A 115 -0.05 11.80 1.34
N GLU A 116 -0.50 11.08 2.35
CA GLU A 116 0.32 10.12 3.09
C GLU A 116 0.97 9.09 2.16
N TYR A 117 0.18 8.48 1.26
CA TYR A 117 0.70 7.50 0.30
C TYR A 117 1.62 8.11 -0.76
N ASP A 118 1.43 9.36 -1.17
CA ASP A 118 2.33 10.06 -2.09
C ASP A 118 3.70 10.33 -1.45
N VAL A 119 3.71 10.66 -0.15
CA VAL A 119 4.95 10.81 0.61
C VAL A 119 5.66 9.45 0.75
N VAL A 120 4.94 8.39 1.15
CA VAL A 120 5.49 7.02 1.24
C VAL A 120 6.08 6.59 -0.10
N ARG A 121 5.36 6.80 -1.18
CA ARG A 121 5.80 6.48 -2.55
C ARG A 121 7.12 7.16 -2.88
N THR A 122 7.19 8.47 -2.62
CA THR A 122 8.39 9.26 -2.90
C THR A 122 9.58 8.81 -2.06
N ALA A 123 9.38 8.56 -0.77
CA ALA A 123 10.43 8.07 0.13
C ALA A 123 10.94 6.69 -0.31
N THR A 124 10.03 5.77 -0.63
CA THR A 124 10.37 4.42 -1.10
C THR A 124 11.11 4.45 -2.43
N TRP A 125 10.72 5.32 -3.37
CA TRP A 125 11.43 5.47 -4.65
C TRP A 125 12.84 6.00 -4.47
N ARG A 126 13.04 7.00 -3.61
CA ARG A 126 14.37 7.55 -3.31
C ARG A 126 15.27 6.48 -2.72
N GLN A 127 14.75 5.70 -1.78
CA GLN A 127 15.52 4.62 -1.17
C GLN A 127 15.88 3.53 -2.18
N LEU A 128 14.96 3.14 -3.06
CA LEU A 128 15.25 2.23 -4.17
C LEU A 128 16.35 2.77 -5.10
N GLN A 129 16.31 4.06 -5.43
CA GLN A 129 17.35 4.70 -6.27
C GLN A 129 18.70 4.71 -5.58
N THR A 130 18.73 4.97 -4.27
CA THR A 130 19.96 4.94 -3.47
C THR A 130 20.58 3.53 -3.47
N LEU A 131 19.79 2.51 -3.26
CA LEU A 131 20.24 1.11 -3.21
C LEU A 131 20.65 0.54 -4.57
N ALA A 132 19.97 0.92 -5.63
CA ALA A 132 20.22 0.39 -6.98
C ALA A 132 21.19 1.23 -7.80
N GLY A 133 21.50 2.44 -7.35
CA GLY A 133 22.32 3.38 -8.10
C GLY A 133 21.61 3.98 -9.33
N PRO A 134 22.35 4.69 -10.19
CA PRO A 134 21.79 5.46 -11.31
C PRO A 134 21.12 4.60 -12.40
N THR A 135 21.33 3.31 -12.38
CA THR A 135 20.73 2.34 -13.32
C THR A 135 19.48 1.68 -12.74
N THR A 136 18.83 2.30 -11.75
CA THR A 136 17.60 1.76 -11.16
C THR A 136 16.59 1.46 -12.24
N SER A 137 16.20 0.21 -12.34
CA SER A 137 15.18 -0.18 -13.29
C SER A 137 13.83 0.42 -12.89
N TYR A 138 13.24 1.14 -13.82
CA TYR A 138 11.87 1.58 -13.71
C TYR A 138 10.90 0.45 -13.33
N ASN A 139 11.20 -0.80 -13.72
CA ASN A 139 10.38 -1.95 -13.40
C ASN A 139 10.28 -2.22 -11.90
N ALA A 140 11.37 -2.10 -11.13
CA ALA A 140 11.32 -2.25 -9.68
C ALA A 140 10.43 -1.18 -9.03
N ILE A 141 10.51 0.06 -9.51
CA ILE A 141 9.68 1.18 -9.06
C ILE A 141 8.21 0.89 -9.40
N PHE A 142 7.90 0.51 -10.64
CA PHE A 142 6.51 0.22 -11.05
C PHE A 142 5.86 -0.87 -10.23
N VAL A 143 6.63 -1.85 -9.83
CA VAL A 143 6.14 -2.96 -9.01
C VAL A 143 5.71 -2.47 -7.63
N ILE A 144 6.59 -1.76 -6.96
CA ILE A 144 6.31 -1.18 -5.64
C ILE A 144 5.16 -0.17 -5.75
N ASP A 145 5.18 0.70 -6.76
CA ASP A 145 4.14 1.70 -6.99
C ASP A 145 2.75 1.08 -7.16
N GLY A 146 2.67 0.03 -7.96
CA GLY A 146 1.41 -0.71 -8.15
C GLY A 146 0.90 -1.34 -6.85
N LEU A 147 1.79 -1.88 -6.02
CA LEU A 147 1.42 -2.44 -4.72
C LEU A 147 1.05 -1.35 -3.70
N LEU A 148 1.73 -0.22 -3.69
CA LEU A 148 1.34 0.96 -2.91
C LEU A 148 -0.04 1.48 -3.33
N SER A 149 -0.35 1.44 -4.63
CA SER A 149 -1.69 1.80 -5.13
C SER A 149 -2.77 0.83 -4.63
N VAL A 150 -2.48 -0.48 -4.54
CA VAL A 150 -3.38 -1.46 -3.92
C VAL A 150 -3.55 -1.16 -2.42
N ALA A 151 -2.47 -0.87 -1.72
CA ALA A 151 -2.50 -0.52 -0.30
C ALA A 151 -3.32 0.75 -0.03
N SER A 152 -3.09 1.83 -0.80
CA SER A 152 -3.85 3.09 -0.69
C SER A 152 -5.37 2.84 -0.81
N ARG A 153 -5.79 2.01 -1.75
CA ARG A 153 -7.21 1.67 -1.93
C ARG A 153 -7.75 0.79 -0.81
N GLY A 154 -6.94 -0.16 -0.33
CA GLY A 154 -7.27 -0.94 0.88
C GLY A 154 -7.48 -0.03 2.09
N THR A 155 -6.65 0.99 2.25
CA THR A 155 -6.77 2.00 3.31
C THR A 155 -8.07 2.78 3.20
N VAL A 156 -8.44 3.28 2.02
CA VAL A 156 -9.73 3.96 1.81
C VAL A 156 -10.90 3.03 2.06
N LEU A 157 -10.80 1.77 1.65
CA LEU A 157 -11.82 0.76 1.94
C LEU A 157 -12.00 0.55 3.45
N GLY A 158 -10.89 0.40 4.19
CA GLY A 158 -10.92 0.27 5.65
C GLY A 158 -11.46 1.52 6.34
N TYR A 159 -11.12 2.70 5.85
CA TYR A 159 -11.63 3.98 6.34
C TYR A 159 -13.17 4.04 6.28
N HIS A 160 -13.78 3.53 5.21
CA HIS A 160 -15.23 3.51 5.01
C HIS A 160 -15.90 2.21 5.49
N ARG A 161 -15.19 1.35 6.21
CA ARG A 161 -15.67 0.01 6.58
C ARG A 161 -17.04 0.03 7.26
N LYS A 162 -17.24 0.93 8.24
CA LYS A 162 -18.50 0.99 9.00
C LYS A 162 -19.69 1.35 8.12
N GLU A 163 -19.53 2.30 7.20
CA GLU A 163 -20.59 2.66 6.26
C GLU A 163 -20.88 1.50 5.29
N MET A 164 -19.84 0.81 4.84
CA MET A 164 -19.99 -0.34 3.95
C MET A 164 -20.65 -1.53 4.64
N GLU A 165 -20.34 -1.78 5.92
CA GLU A 165 -21.00 -2.82 6.72
C GLU A 165 -22.48 -2.49 6.92
N ALA A 166 -22.81 -1.24 7.28
CA ALA A 166 -24.18 -0.77 7.44
C ALA A 166 -25.02 -0.92 6.15
N ASN A 167 -24.38 -0.78 4.98
CA ASN A 167 -25.02 -0.92 3.67
C ASN A 167 -24.95 -2.35 3.08
N GLY A 168 -24.41 -3.33 3.82
CA GLY A 168 -24.24 -4.71 3.35
C GLY A 168 -23.23 -4.90 2.21
N LEU A 169 -22.41 -3.88 1.93
CA LEU A 169 -21.46 -3.88 0.82
C LEU A 169 -20.09 -4.45 1.19
N TRP A 170 -19.72 -4.44 2.47
CA TRP A 170 -18.38 -4.83 2.93
C TRP A 170 -18.00 -6.26 2.53
N SER A 171 -18.84 -7.23 2.86
CA SER A 171 -18.56 -8.63 2.56
C SER A 171 -18.45 -8.89 1.06
N LYS A 172 -19.31 -8.24 0.26
CA LYS A 172 -19.29 -8.36 -1.21
C LYS A 172 -17.99 -7.81 -1.79
N GLN A 173 -17.57 -6.63 -1.39
CA GLN A 173 -16.36 -6.00 -1.91
C GLN A 173 -15.08 -6.73 -1.48
N ARG A 174 -15.06 -7.24 -0.24
CA ARG A 174 -13.94 -8.05 0.25
C ARG A 174 -13.81 -9.38 -0.51
N GLU A 175 -14.93 -10.02 -0.85
CA GLU A 175 -14.93 -11.25 -1.64
C GLU A 175 -14.50 -11.00 -3.09
N GLU A 176 -14.92 -9.91 -3.70
CA GLU A 176 -14.46 -9.49 -5.03
C GLU A 176 -12.94 -9.28 -5.06
N LEU A 177 -12.38 -8.58 -4.07
CA LEU A 177 -10.94 -8.43 -3.93
C LEU A 177 -10.21 -9.79 -3.82
N ARG A 178 -10.75 -10.73 -3.04
CA ARG A 178 -10.17 -12.07 -2.90
C ARG A 178 -10.20 -12.90 -4.18
N LYS A 179 -11.31 -12.85 -4.91
CA LYS A 179 -11.45 -13.58 -6.20
C LYS A 179 -10.43 -13.11 -7.21
N THR A 180 -10.16 -11.82 -7.23
CA THR A 180 -9.20 -11.21 -8.17
C THR A 180 -7.77 -11.65 -7.94
N VAL A 181 -7.42 -11.92 -6.70
CA VAL A 181 -6.06 -12.36 -6.34
C VAL A 181 -5.84 -13.84 -6.65
N ARG A 182 -6.94 -14.63 -6.71
CA ARG A 182 -6.87 -16.08 -6.96
C ARG A 182 -6.87 -16.46 -8.45
N SER A 183 -7.23 -15.56 -9.32
CA SER A 183 -7.23 -15.75 -10.78
C SER A 183 -5.95 -15.20 -11.42
#